data_85b4d6b9be98fcd72500390de396210e
#
_entry.id   85b4d6b9be98fcd72500390de396210e
#
_cell.length_a   1.000
_cell.length_b   1.000
_cell.length_c   1.000
_cell.angle_alpha   90.00
_cell.angle_beta   90.00
_cell.angle_gamma   90.00
#
_symmetry.space_group_name_H-M   'P 1'
#
loop_
_entity.id
_entity.type
_entity.pdbx_description
1 polymer ?
#
loop_
_entity_poly.entity_id
_entity_poly.type
_entity_poly.pdbx_seq_one_letter_code
_entity_poly.pdbx_strand_id
1 'polypeptide(L)'
;MKKNFLSMMKRSLMAISAVVAMGMVTASLTACSSSDDESEKELAKVKEYLAGNEWTVNSTRGTYSYYKNHMVLYENGGGLTPGGYVIEPDVAFGYWQMDGDKLTTRFEVGRPEGFNIKNLLNETISEVHLQESNKITGSRVSVSIDMRPLIVGTFANGNECQMRCGSSLNDISDETEHDGALRGTWYSGISISDSPDKTYVGSMTFNEDGTMHMVIEGKQDFTTTYSTRNGKVTINGYLVKDHVATFYYQNLYGSLIKLYSCENGYMSSIWRKNKEEIYQ
;
A
#
# COMPACT_ATOMS: atom_id res chain seq x y z
N MET A 1 4.32 -23.46 -25.76
CA MET A 1 3.15 -23.69 -26.63
C MET A 1 1.98 -22.72 -26.39
N LYS A 2 1.81 -22.11 -25.20
CA LYS A 2 0.67 -21.18 -24.92
C LYS A 2 0.79 -19.80 -25.58
N LYS A 3 1.99 -19.25 -25.82
CA LYS A 3 2.19 -17.93 -26.49
C LYS A 3 1.64 -17.85 -27.93
N ASN A 4 1.56 -18.99 -28.63
CA ASN A 4 1.08 -19.00 -30.01
C ASN A 4 -0.45 -18.99 -30.12
N PHE A 5 -1.18 -19.35 -29.07
CA PHE A 5 -2.64 -19.42 -29.11
C PHE A 5 -3.30 -18.04 -29.07
N LEU A 6 -2.80 -17.14 -28.16
CA LEU A 6 -3.32 -15.76 -28.09
C LEU A 6 -2.96 -14.94 -29.34
N SER A 7 -1.74 -15.14 -29.89
CA SER A 7 -1.32 -14.51 -31.14
C SER A 7 -2.12 -14.99 -32.35
N MET A 8 -2.51 -16.27 -32.35
CA MET A 8 -3.40 -16.80 -33.39
C MET A 8 -4.83 -16.25 -33.28
N MET A 9 -5.37 -16.09 -32.08
CA MET A 9 -6.69 -15.48 -31.90
C MET A 9 -6.72 -14.02 -32.36
N LYS A 10 -5.70 -13.20 -32.06
CA LYS A 10 -5.61 -11.81 -32.56
C LYS A 10 -5.50 -11.74 -34.08
N ARG A 11 -4.80 -12.68 -34.71
CA ARG A 11 -4.69 -12.75 -36.21
C ARG A 11 -5.96 -13.27 -36.86
N SER A 12 -6.68 -14.19 -36.24
CA SER A 12 -7.96 -14.70 -36.75
C SER A 12 -9.07 -13.65 -36.71
N LEU A 13 -9.11 -12.78 -35.69
CA LEU A 13 -10.08 -11.68 -35.64
C LEU A 13 -9.83 -10.62 -36.74
N MET A 14 -8.56 -10.34 -37.08
CA MET A 14 -8.24 -9.40 -38.19
C MET A 14 -8.54 -9.98 -39.59
N ALA A 15 -8.46 -11.28 -39.76
CA ALA A 15 -8.76 -11.92 -41.05
C ALA A 15 -10.27 -12.02 -41.35
N ILE A 16 -11.12 -12.05 -40.32
CA ILE A 16 -12.58 -12.11 -40.48
C ILE A 16 -13.16 -10.73 -40.81
N SER A 17 -12.47 -9.63 -40.44
CA SER A 17 -12.91 -8.27 -40.75
C SER A 17 -12.78 -7.84 -42.21
N ALA A 18 -12.04 -8.61 -43.04
CA ALA A 18 -11.78 -8.28 -44.43
C ALA A 18 -12.76 -8.92 -45.43
N VAL A 19 -13.62 -9.85 -45.01
CA VAL A 19 -14.50 -10.60 -45.90
C VAL A 19 -15.99 -10.21 -45.81
N VAL A 20 -16.37 -9.37 -44.84
CA VAL A 20 -17.78 -8.95 -44.61
C VAL A 20 -18.04 -7.51 -45.02
N ALA A 21 -17.22 -6.92 -45.88
CA ALA A 21 -17.37 -5.53 -46.33
C ALA A 21 -18.31 -5.35 -47.56
N MET A 22 -19.12 -6.34 -47.90
CA MET A 22 -20.18 -6.15 -48.92
C MET A 22 -21.47 -6.85 -48.46
N GLY A 23 -22.35 -6.09 -47.83
CA GLY A 23 -23.75 -6.46 -47.66
C GLY A 23 -24.22 -6.48 -46.19
N MET A 24 -24.99 -5.49 -45.87
CA MET A 24 -25.84 -5.28 -44.71
C MET A 24 -25.33 -4.27 -43.70
N VAL A 25 -25.73 -3.07 -43.96
CA VAL A 25 -25.85 -1.96 -42.98
C VAL A 25 -26.91 -2.34 -41.95
N THR A 26 -26.63 -2.02 -40.69
CA THR A 26 -27.46 -2.14 -39.49
C THR A 26 -27.39 -3.46 -38.77
N ALA A 27 -26.51 -3.55 -37.80
CA ALA A 27 -26.54 -4.23 -36.50
C ALA A 27 -25.18 -4.87 -36.13
N SER A 28 -24.20 -4.10 -35.75
CA SER A 28 -23.01 -4.64 -35.08
C SER A 28 -22.08 -3.56 -34.49
N LEU A 29 -22.64 -2.54 -33.86
CA LEU A 29 -21.86 -1.57 -33.08
C LEU A 29 -21.93 -1.79 -31.54
N THR A 30 -22.54 -2.91 -31.12
CA THR A 30 -22.71 -3.20 -29.66
C THR A 30 -21.88 -4.39 -29.16
N ALA A 31 -21.05 -5.03 -30.00
CA ALA A 31 -20.34 -6.25 -29.60
C ALA A 31 -18.84 -6.02 -29.25
N CYS A 32 -18.30 -4.81 -29.41
CA CYS A 32 -16.90 -4.52 -29.05
C CYS A 32 -16.72 -3.77 -27.73
N SER A 33 -17.80 -3.26 -27.12
CA SER A 33 -17.70 -2.53 -25.85
C SER A 33 -17.80 -3.42 -24.60
N SER A 34 -18.34 -4.65 -24.72
CA SER A 34 -18.59 -5.48 -23.53
C SER A 34 -17.36 -6.22 -23.00
N SER A 35 -16.38 -6.54 -23.86
CA SER A 35 -15.18 -7.28 -23.40
C SER A 35 -14.15 -6.40 -22.70
N ASP A 36 -14.01 -5.15 -23.13
CA ASP A 36 -13.09 -4.20 -22.51
C ASP A 36 -13.63 -3.73 -21.16
N ASP A 37 -14.94 -3.47 -21.08
CA ASP A 37 -15.64 -3.11 -19.84
C ASP A 37 -15.60 -4.23 -18.77
N GLU A 38 -15.66 -5.49 -19.16
CA GLU A 38 -15.55 -6.61 -18.21
C GLU A 38 -14.12 -6.79 -17.71
N SER A 39 -13.14 -6.65 -18.58
CA SER A 39 -11.72 -6.71 -18.21
C SER A 39 -11.33 -5.58 -17.25
N GLU A 40 -11.76 -4.35 -17.51
CA GLU A 40 -11.51 -3.21 -16.62
C GLU A 40 -12.18 -3.39 -15.25
N LYS A 41 -13.39 -3.92 -15.21
CA LYS A 41 -14.09 -4.23 -13.95
C LYS A 41 -13.39 -5.33 -13.15
N GLU A 42 -12.84 -6.33 -13.81
CA GLU A 42 -12.08 -7.40 -13.15
C GLU A 42 -10.79 -6.83 -12.54
N LEU A 43 -10.05 -6.02 -13.29
CA LEU A 43 -8.84 -5.36 -12.81
C LEU A 43 -9.11 -4.40 -11.65
N ALA A 44 -10.23 -3.66 -11.69
CA ALA A 44 -10.66 -2.84 -10.58
C ALA A 44 -10.92 -3.66 -9.31
N LYS A 45 -11.55 -4.84 -9.43
CA LYS A 45 -11.73 -5.77 -8.30
C LYS A 45 -10.40 -6.30 -7.77
N VAL A 46 -9.44 -6.63 -8.65
CA VAL A 46 -8.09 -7.03 -8.23
C VAL A 46 -7.44 -5.93 -7.41
N LYS A 47 -7.46 -4.69 -7.92
CA LYS A 47 -6.88 -3.52 -7.24
C LYS A 47 -7.53 -3.27 -5.88
N GLU A 48 -8.87 -3.31 -5.82
CA GLU A 48 -9.63 -3.12 -4.59
C GLU A 48 -9.35 -4.23 -3.58
N TYR A 49 -9.25 -5.48 -4.03
CA TYR A 49 -8.98 -6.63 -3.17
C TYR A 49 -7.52 -6.65 -2.71
N LEU A 50 -6.56 -6.21 -3.53
CA LEU A 50 -5.16 -6.08 -3.14
C LEU A 50 -4.97 -5.02 -2.06
N ALA A 51 -5.55 -3.83 -2.27
CA ALA A 51 -5.44 -2.69 -1.38
C ALA A 51 -6.22 -2.89 -0.08
N GLY A 52 -5.62 -2.51 1.04
CA GLY A 52 -6.23 -2.62 2.36
C GLY A 52 -6.16 -4.02 2.98
N ASN A 53 -5.31 -4.90 2.45
CA ASN A 53 -5.10 -6.25 2.97
C ASN A 53 -3.62 -6.61 3.10
N GLU A 54 -3.37 -7.59 3.96
CA GLU A 54 -2.07 -8.25 4.12
C GLU A 54 -2.00 -9.48 3.21
N TRP A 55 -0.81 -9.77 2.69
CA TRP A 55 -0.58 -10.83 1.73
C TRP A 55 0.68 -11.63 2.06
N THR A 56 0.61 -12.94 1.88
CA THR A 56 1.79 -13.79 1.77
C THR A 56 2.02 -14.14 0.31
N VAL A 57 3.24 -14.00 -0.17
CA VAL A 57 3.61 -14.23 -1.56
C VAL A 57 4.33 -15.57 -1.69
N ASN A 58 3.79 -16.49 -2.48
CA ASN A 58 4.24 -17.87 -2.63
C ASN A 58 4.39 -18.54 -1.24
N SER A 59 5.59 -19.03 -0.91
CA SER A 59 5.91 -19.60 0.40
C SER A 59 6.92 -18.74 1.15
N THR A 60 6.97 -17.43 0.86
CA THR A 60 7.89 -16.50 1.53
C THR A 60 7.55 -16.38 3.01
N ARG A 61 8.58 -16.19 3.83
CA ARG A 61 8.41 -15.78 5.21
C ARG A 61 8.13 -14.28 5.24
N GLY A 62 7.12 -13.87 5.99
CA GLY A 62 6.74 -12.48 6.15
C GLY A 62 5.50 -12.09 5.35
N THR A 63 5.01 -10.93 5.64
CA THR A 63 3.72 -10.39 5.20
C THR A 63 3.94 -9.09 4.43
N TYR A 64 3.22 -8.95 3.34
CA TYR A 64 3.17 -7.75 2.51
C TYR A 64 1.84 -7.04 2.74
N SER A 65 1.86 -5.83 3.26
CA SER A 65 0.67 -5.01 3.47
C SER A 65 0.56 -3.96 2.37
N TYR A 66 -0.51 -4.03 1.57
CA TYR A 66 -0.76 -3.12 0.46
C TYR A 66 -1.81 -2.09 0.87
N TYR A 67 -1.41 -0.84 1.05
CA TYR A 67 -2.28 0.25 1.50
C TYR A 67 -2.94 0.98 0.33
N LYS A 68 -4.13 1.54 0.56
CA LYS A 68 -4.87 2.28 -0.48
C LYS A 68 -4.14 3.52 -0.98
N ASN A 69 -3.29 4.13 -0.15
CA ASN A 69 -2.41 5.25 -0.51
C ASN A 69 -1.16 4.82 -1.29
N HIS A 70 -1.16 3.59 -1.84
CA HIS A 70 -0.06 3.00 -2.59
C HIS A 70 1.23 2.71 -1.81
N MET A 71 1.23 2.85 -0.48
CA MET A 71 2.33 2.30 0.32
C MET A 71 2.30 0.78 0.29
N VAL A 72 3.46 0.15 0.28
CA VAL A 72 3.65 -1.26 0.64
C VAL A 72 4.59 -1.36 1.83
N LEU A 73 4.19 -2.17 2.82
CA LEU A 73 4.99 -2.53 3.98
C LEU A 73 5.25 -4.02 3.95
N TYR A 74 6.50 -4.42 4.13
CA TYR A 74 6.87 -5.80 4.40
C TYR A 74 7.28 -5.95 5.86
N GLU A 75 6.81 -7.02 6.50
CA GLU A 75 7.18 -7.38 7.88
C GLU A 75 7.52 -8.87 7.94
N ASN A 76 8.62 -9.20 8.60
CA ASN A 76 9.02 -10.59 8.81
C ASN A 76 9.64 -10.79 10.19
N GLY A 77 9.20 -11.83 10.88
CA GLY A 77 9.67 -12.14 12.23
C GLY A 77 9.05 -11.21 13.27
N GLY A 78 9.82 -10.95 14.31
CA GLY A 78 9.32 -10.24 15.49
C GLY A 78 8.64 -11.18 16.49
N GLY A 79 8.39 -10.67 17.69
CA GLY A 79 7.71 -11.41 18.74
C GLY A 79 8.40 -11.29 20.09
N LEU A 80 8.02 -12.18 21.01
CA LEU A 80 8.63 -12.27 22.35
C LEU A 80 9.46 -13.54 22.42
N THR A 81 10.69 -13.40 22.95
CA THR A 81 11.48 -14.58 23.35
C THR A 81 10.86 -15.24 24.59
N PRO A 82 11.18 -16.50 24.90
CA PRO A 82 10.76 -17.14 26.13
C PRO A 82 11.20 -16.38 27.40
N GLY A 83 12.24 -15.54 27.31
CA GLY A 83 12.70 -14.65 28.38
C GLY A 83 12.01 -13.29 28.44
N GLY A 84 11.00 -13.04 27.60
CA GLY A 84 10.23 -11.78 27.58
C GLY A 84 10.91 -10.63 26.82
N TYR A 85 12.02 -10.88 26.11
CA TYR A 85 12.64 -9.85 25.26
C TYR A 85 11.86 -9.70 23.95
N VAL A 86 11.64 -8.46 23.54
CA VAL A 86 11.02 -8.13 22.25
C VAL A 86 12.05 -8.31 21.15
N ILE A 87 11.72 -9.13 20.16
CA ILE A 87 12.43 -9.19 18.88
C ILE A 87 11.70 -8.28 17.93
N GLU A 88 12.36 -7.22 17.46
CA GLU A 88 11.79 -6.36 16.42
C GLU A 88 11.74 -7.09 15.08
N PRO A 89 10.65 -6.93 14.29
CA PRO A 89 10.58 -7.53 12.96
C PRO A 89 11.54 -6.83 12.00
N ASP A 90 11.99 -7.58 10.99
CA ASP A 90 12.52 -6.97 9.77
C ASP A 90 11.37 -6.27 9.06
N VAL A 91 11.53 -5.00 8.72
CA VAL A 91 10.53 -4.22 8.01
C VAL A 91 11.14 -3.55 6.78
N ALA A 92 10.31 -3.37 5.75
CA ALA A 92 10.68 -2.56 4.60
C ALA A 92 9.46 -1.77 4.13
N PHE A 93 9.71 -0.54 3.69
CA PHE A 93 8.71 0.37 3.15
C PHE A 93 9.00 0.67 1.70
N GLY A 94 7.95 0.81 0.93
CA GLY A 94 8.02 1.15 -0.46
C GLY A 94 6.65 1.56 -1.00
N TYR A 95 6.51 1.47 -2.31
CA TYR A 95 5.24 1.75 -2.97
C TYR A 95 4.87 0.65 -3.97
N TRP A 96 3.59 0.58 -4.28
CA TRP A 96 3.04 -0.29 -5.30
C TRP A 96 2.15 0.49 -6.26
N GLN A 97 2.01 -0.02 -7.47
CA GLN A 97 1.09 0.50 -8.48
C GLN A 97 0.56 -0.63 -9.37
N MET A 98 -0.66 -0.47 -9.84
CA MET A 98 -1.22 -1.30 -10.91
C MET A 98 -1.39 -0.49 -12.18
N ASP A 99 -0.87 -1.02 -13.29
CA ASP A 99 -1.04 -0.49 -14.64
C ASP A 99 -1.61 -1.61 -15.51
N GLY A 100 -2.92 -1.57 -15.76
CA GLY A 100 -3.66 -2.69 -16.31
C GLY A 100 -3.48 -3.94 -15.45
N ASP A 101 -3.08 -5.04 -16.05
CA ASP A 101 -2.82 -6.33 -15.40
C ASP A 101 -1.39 -6.47 -14.82
N LYS A 102 -0.67 -5.36 -14.65
CA LYS A 102 0.70 -5.34 -14.12
C LYS A 102 0.73 -4.74 -12.72
N LEU A 103 1.14 -5.53 -11.74
CA LEU A 103 1.43 -5.08 -10.39
C LEU A 103 2.93 -4.84 -10.23
N THR A 104 3.32 -3.61 -9.96
CA THR A 104 4.70 -3.25 -9.66
C THR A 104 4.83 -2.94 -8.18
N THR A 105 5.78 -3.59 -7.51
CA THR A 105 6.16 -3.33 -6.12
C THR A 105 7.60 -2.85 -6.08
N ARG A 106 7.89 -1.79 -5.31
CA ARG A 106 9.23 -1.22 -5.14
C ARG A 106 9.47 -0.88 -3.69
N PHE A 107 10.46 -1.53 -3.07
CA PHE A 107 10.93 -1.19 -1.74
C PHE A 107 12.08 -0.19 -1.83
N GLU A 108 12.05 0.82 -0.96
CA GLU A 108 13.02 1.92 -0.94
C GLU A 108 13.89 1.91 0.30
N VAL A 109 13.35 1.51 1.44
CA VAL A 109 14.04 1.49 2.72
C VAL A 109 13.70 0.24 3.51
N GLY A 110 14.68 -0.32 4.20
CA GLY A 110 14.51 -1.51 5.04
C GLY A 110 15.25 -1.39 6.38
N ARG A 111 14.74 -2.09 7.38
CA ARG A 111 15.25 -2.14 8.75
C ARG A 111 15.28 -3.61 9.24
N PRO A 112 16.27 -4.10 9.99
CA PRO A 112 17.43 -3.36 10.50
C PRO A 112 18.42 -2.91 9.42
N GLU A 113 19.40 -2.12 9.81
CA GLU A 113 20.49 -1.72 8.92
C GLU A 113 21.16 -2.96 8.30
N GLY A 114 21.35 -2.94 6.98
CA GLY A 114 21.87 -4.09 6.23
C GLY A 114 20.81 -5.10 5.78
N PHE A 115 19.51 -4.90 6.12
CA PHE A 115 18.44 -5.71 5.57
C PHE A 115 18.39 -5.62 4.04
N ASN A 116 18.42 -6.77 3.37
CA ASN A 116 18.50 -6.80 1.92
C ASN A 116 17.12 -6.75 1.28
N ILE A 117 16.62 -5.55 1.03
CA ILE A 117 15.33 -5.29 0.37
C ILE A 117 15.25 -5.86 -1.06
N LYS A 118 16.41 -6.16 -1.72
CA LYS A 118 16.42 -6.77 -3.06
C LYS A 118 15.93 -8.21 -3.08
N ASN A 119 15.90 -8.88 -1.91
CA ASN A 119 15.37 -10.23 -1.79
C ASN A 119 13.84 -10.26 -1.62
N LEU A 120 13.20 -9.09 -1.50
CA LEU A 120 11.76 -8.95 -1.43
C LEU A 120 11.13 -8.98 -2.83
N LEU A 121 9.81 -8.98 -2.87
CA LEU A 121 9.04 -8.78 -4.09
C LEU A 121 9.27 -7.34 -4.59
N ASN A 122 10.39 -7.11 -5.29
CA ASN A 122 10.83 -5.80 -5.76
C ASN A 122 10.88 -5.77 -7.30
N GLU A 123 9.79 -6.18 -7.92
CA GLU A 123 9.66 -6.36 -9.38
C GLU A 123 8.24 -6.09 -9.86
N THR A 124 8.02 -6.26 -11.16
CA THR A 124 6.70 -6.19 -11.78
C THR A 124 6.19 -7.60 -12.05
N ILE A 125 5.00 -7.89 -11.55
CA ILE A 125 4.22 -9.10 -11.84
C ILE A 125 3.27 -8.75 -12.98
N SER A 126 3.23 -9.57 -14.02
CA SER A 126 2.31 -9.42 -15.15
C SER A 126 1.16 -10.42 -15.11
N GLU A 127 0.13 -10.17 -15.91
CA GLU A 127 -1.04 -11.05 -16.04
C GLU A 127 -1.77 -11.27 -14.71
N VAL A 128 -1.82 -10.22 -13.88
CA VAL A 128 -2.42 -10.28 -12.54
C VAL A 128 -3.94 -10.42 -12.62
N HIS A 129 -4.49 -11.42 -11.96
CA HIS A 129 -5.92 -11.71 -11.92
C HIS A 129 -6.33 -12.40 -10.61
N LEU A 130 -7.64 -12.43 -10.33
CA LEU A 130 -8.20 -13.22 -9.23
C LEU A 130 -8.38 -14.67 -9.66
N GLN A 131 -8.01 -15.59 -8.78
CA GLN A 131 -8.24 -17.01 -8.93
C GLN A 131 -9.00 -17.54 -7.71
N GLU A 132 -10.10 -18.27 -7.93
CA GLU A 132 -10.81 -18.92 -6.84
C GLU A 132 -9.91 -19.92 -6.11
N SER A 133 -9.94 -19.88 -4.78
CA SER A 133 -9.18 -20.79 -3.94
C SER A 133 -10.12 -21.70 -3.17
N ASN A 134 -9.99 -23.01 -3.38
CA ASN A 134 -10.69 -24.06 -2.64
C ASN A 134 -9.71 -24.84 -1.76
N LYS A 135 -8.88 -24.15 -0.97
CA LYS A 135 -7.92 -24.84 -0.09
C LYS A 135 -8.62 -25.34 1.16
N ILE A 136 -8.73 -26.67 1.28
CA ILE A 136 -9.17 -27.33 2.51
C ILE A 136 -7.92 -27.59 3.35
N THR A 137 -7.88 -26.99 4.56
CA THR A 137 -6.85 -27.26 5.56
C THR A 137 -7.52 -27.79 6.83
N GLY A 138 -6.94 -28.80 7.42
CA GLY A 138 -7.49 -29.35 8.64
C GLY A 138 -6.83 -30.64 9.11
N SER A 139 -7.18 -31.05 10.33
CA SER A 139 -6.83 -32.32 10.93
C SER A 139 -8.09 -33.16 11.15
N ARG A 140 -7.95 -34.36 11.73
CA ARG A 140 -9.11 -35.18 12.11
C ARG A 140 -10.05 -34.49 13.11
N VAL A 141 -9.60 -33.43 13.78
CA VAL A 141 -10.37 -32.70 14.82
C VAL A 141 -10.95 -31.39 14.32
N SER A 142 -10.29 -30.73 13.35
CA SER A 142 -10.80 -29.49 12.76
C SER A 142 -10.43 -29.39 11.28
N VAL A 143 -11.41 -28.96 10.47
CA VAL A 143 -11.24 -28.68 9.03
C VAL A 143 -11.59 -27.22 8.83
N SER A 144 -10.69 -26.45 8.21
CA SER A 144 -10.98 -25.10 7.75
C SER A 144 -10.87 -25.04 6.23
N ILE A 145 -11.83 -24.35 5.61
CA ILE A 145 -11.84 -24.08 4.17
C ILE A 145 -11.55 -22.60 3.99
N ASP A 146 -10.45 -22.28 3.34
CA ASP A 146 -10.17 -20.90 2.94
C ASP A 146 -10.72 -20.70 1.53
N MET A 147 -11.83 -19.96 1.44
CA MET A 147 -12.53 -19.65 0.19
C MET A 147 -12.11 -18.29 -0.39
N ARG A 148 -11.18 -17.57 0.27
CA ARG A 148 -10.74 -16.26 -0.22
C ARG A 148 -9.98 -16.44 -1.53
N PRO A 149 -10.26 -15.63 -2.57
CA PRO A 149 -9.55 -15.72 -3.82
C PRO A 149 -8.06 -15.43 -3.65
N LEU A 150 -7.25 -16.03 -4.52
CA LEU A 150 -5.85 -15.71 -4.67
C LEU A 150 -5.71 -14.57 -5.68
N ILE A 151 -4.67 -13.76 -5.52
CA ILE A 151 -4.14 -12.97 -6.62
C ILE A 151 -3.01 -13.80 -7.24
N VAL A 152 -3.12 -14.06 -8.52
CA VAL A 152 -2.14 -14.83 -9.29
C VAL A 152 -1.60 -13.98 -10.42
N GLY A 153 -0.33 -14.16 -10.76
CA GLY A 153 0.32 -13.48 -11.86
C GLY A 153 1.62 -14.19 -12.25
N THR A 154 2.42 -13.52 -13.07
CA THR A 154 3.65 -14.09 -13.63
C THR A 154 4.84 -13.18 -13.30
N PHE A 155 5.87 -13.71 -12.62
CA PHE A 155 7.14 -13.02 -12.38
C PHE A 155 7.91 -12.79 -13.67
N ALA A 156 8.87 -11.87 -13.65
CA ALA A 156 9.74 -11.56 -14.80
C ALA A 156 10.51 -12.79 -15.31
N ASN A 157 10.81 -13.76 -14.47
CA ASN A 157 11.47 -15.03 -14.82
C ASN A 157 10.51 -16.08 -15.39
N GLY A 158 9.23 -15.77 -15.53
CA GLY A 158 8.18 -16.66 -16.06
C GLY A 158 7.58 -17.62 -15.03
N ASN A 159 7.99 -17.58 -13.78
CA ASN A 159 7.37 -18.37 -12.71
C ASN A 159 6.04 -17.76 -12.27
N GLU A 160 5.15 -18.61 -11.75
CA GLU A 160 3.89 -18.17 -11.18
C GLU A 160 4.09 -17.46 -9.84
N CYS A 161 3.43 -16.32 -9.69
CA CYS A 161 3.27 -15.60 -8.42
C CYS A 161 1.90 -15.92 -7.86
N GLN A 162 1.83 -16.41 -6.63
CA GLN A 162 0.58 -16.60 -5.88
C GLN A 162 0.61 -15.75 -4.62
N MET A 163 -0.40 -14.89 -4.46
CA MET A 163 -0.58 -14.07 -3.28
C MET A 163 -1.83 -14.53 -2.53
N ARG A 164 -1.67 -14.85 -1.24
CA ARG A 164 -2.75 -15.29 -0.35
C ARG A 164 -3.11 -14.18 0.61
N CYS A 165 -4.39 -13.83 0.68
CA CYS A 165 -4.88 -12.83 1.61
C CYS A 165 -4.75 -13.32 3.06
N GLY A 166 -4.18 -12.49 3.91
CA GLY A 166 -4.12 -12.63 5.36
C GLY A 166 -5.24 -11.86 6.05
N SER A 167 -4.90 -10.78 6.72
CA SER A 167 -5.83 -9.91 7.45
C SER A 167 -6.15 -8.64 6.68
N SER A 168 -7.27 -8.02 6.98
CA SER A 168 -7.55 -6.65 6.52
C SER A 168 -6.77 -5.64 7.33
N LEU A 169 -6.29 -4.59 6.67
CA LEU A 169 -5.60 -3.49 7.31
C LEU A 169 -6.60 -2.51 7.95
N ASN A 170 -6.14 -1.84 8.99
CA ASN A 170 -6.93 -0.84 9.71
C ASN A 170 -6.58 0.60 9.31
N ASP A 171 -5.83 0.74 8.23
CA ASP A 171 -5.46 2.03 7.65
C ASP A 171 -6.58 2.54 6.74
N ILE A 172 -6.89 3.84 6.85
CA ILE A 172 -7.97 4.48 6.09
C ILE A 172 -7.45 5.48 5.05
N SER A 173 -6.13 5.52 4.81
CA SER A 173 -5.54 6.44 3.83
C SER A 173 -5.98 6.13 2.40
N ASP A 174 -6.03 7.18 1.58
CA ASP A 174 -6.36 7.12 0.16
C ASP A 174 -5.24 7.74 -0.69
N GLU A 175 -5.22 7.43 -2.00
CA GLU A 175 -4.27 8.04 -2.93
C GLU A 175 -4.82 9.36 -3.47
N THR A 176 -4.50 10.45 -2.80
CA THR A 176 -4.78 11.81 -3.25
C THR A 176 -3.57 12.70 -2.95
N GLU A 177 -3.46 13.84 -3.63
CA GLU A 177 -2.37 14.81 -3.37
C GLU A 177 -2.44 15.38 -1.93
N HIS A 178 -3.64 15.43 -1.35
CA HIS A 178 -3.88 15.87 0.02
C HIS A 178 -4.79 14.85 0.71
N ASP A 179 -4.22 13.70 1.13
CA ASP A 179 -5.00 12.58 1.66
C ASP A 179 -5.99 13.03 2.75
N GLY A 180 -7.27 12.79 2.49
CA GLY A 180 -8.36 13.11 3.41
C GLY A 180 -8.22 12.46 4.79
N ALA A 181 -7.53 11.33 4.86
CA ALA A 181 -7.24 10.65 6.11
C ALA A 181 -6.32 11.44 7.05
N LEU A 182 -5.51 12.36 6.53
CA LEU A 182 -4.67 13.24 7.35
C LEU A 182 -5.43 14.46 7.89
N ARG A 183 -6.57 14.82 7.32
CA ARG A 183 -7.30 16.06 7.64
C ARG A 183 -7.64 16.23 9.10
N GLY A 184 -7.55 17.48 9.57
CA GLY A 184 -7.83 17.91 10.92
C GLY A 184 -6.60 17.95 11.81
N THR A 185 -6.81 18.11 13.11
CA THR A 185 -5.74 18.36 14.09
C THR A 185 -5.29 17.07 14.72
N TRP A 186 -3.97 16.93 14.81
CA TRP A 186 -3.26 15.80 15.42
C TRP A 186 -2.26 16.31 16.47
N TYR A 187 -2.10 15.59 17.55
CA TYR A 187 -1.29 15.98 18.69
C TYR A 187 -0.19 14.97 18.99
N SER A 188 0.98 15.45 19.38
CA SER A 188 2.11 14.62 19.83
C SER A 188 2.91 15.31 20.94
N GLY A 189 3.55 14.52 21.79
CA GLY A 189 4.59 15.00 22.69
C GLY A 189 5.89 15.20 21.93
N ILE A 190 6.48 16.39 22.02
CA ILE A 190 7.70 16.75 21.30
C ILE A 190 8.79 17.11 22.33
N SER A 191 9.92 16.41 22.25
CA SER A 191 11.14 16.76 22.98
C SER A 191 12.02 17.64 22.10
N ILE A 192 12.52 18.74 22.63
CA ILE A 192 13.39 19.68 21.92
C ILE A 192 14.79 19.60 22.54
N SER A 193 15.83 19.58 21.70
CA SER A 193 17.22 19.45 22.11
C SER A 193 17.68 20.46 23.20
N ASP A 194 17.14 21.67 23.13
CA ASP A 194 17.46 22.72 24.15
C ASP A 194 16.81 22.50 25.51
N SER A 195 15.92 21.54 25.63
CA SER A 195 15.19 21.20 26.86
C SER A 195 14.79 19.72 26.84
N PRO A 196 15.74 18.79 26.87
CA PRO A 196 15.48 17.36 26.69
C PRO A 196 14.56 16.75 27.76
N ASP A 197 14.54 17.34 28.96
CA ASP A 197 13.71 16.88 30.07
C ASP A 197 12.27 17.39 30.02
N LYS A 198 11.92 18.21 29.00
CA LYS A 198 10.58 18.74 28.81
C LYS A 198 9.94 18.22 27.57
N THR A 199 8.74 17.67 27.72
CA THR A 199 7.86 17.34 26.60
C THR A 199 6.90 18.50 26.37
N TYR A 200 6.92 19.05 25.17
CA TYR A 200 6.00 20.07 24.71
C TYR A 200 4.86 19.43 23.94
N VAL A 201 3.67 20.00 24.01
CA VAL A 201 2.58 19.58 23.15
C VAL A 201 2.77 20.20 21.78
N GLY A 202 2.90 19.34 20.78
CA GLY A 202 2.85 19.73 19.38
C GLY A 202 1.49 19.42 18.78
N SER A 203 1.05 20.25 17.83
CA SER A 203 -0.10 19.93 16.98
C SER A 203 0.19 20.21 15.52
N MET A 204 -0.32 19.34 14.64
CA MET A 204 -0.37 19.51 13.18
C MET A 204 -1.83 19.54 12.76
N THR A 205 -2.25 20.59 12.09
CA THR A 205 -3.59 20.69 11.49
C THR A 205 -3.47 20.68 9.98
N PHE A 206 -3.89 19.58 9.36
CA PHE A 206 -3.90 19.41 7.92
C PHE A 206 -5.23 19.89 7.33
N ASN A 207 -5.16 20.83 6.40
CA ASN A 207 -6.31 21.41 5.71
C ASN A 207 -6.50 20.77 4.32
N GLU A 208 -7.70 20.88 3.79
CA GLU A 208 -8.08 20.32 2.49
C GLU A 208 -7.33 20.97 1.31
N ASP A 209 -6.95 22.22 1.45
CA ASP A 209 -6.25 23.02 0.43
C ASP A 209 -4.73 22.74 0.35
N GLY A 210 -4.22 21.74 1.09
CA GLY A 210 -2.80 21.43 1.15
C GLY A 210 -2.00 22.32 2.10
N THR A 211 -2.65 23.20 2.83
CA THR A 211 -1.99 23.93 3.92
C THR A 211 -1.94 23.11 5.19
N MET A 212 -0.92 23.33 6.00
CA MET A 212 -0.77 22.71 7.31
C MET A 212 -0.37 23.77 8.34
N HIS A 213 -1.03 23.75 9.50
CA HIS A 213 -0.68 24.59 10.62
C HIS A 213 0.07 23.78 11.68
N MET A 214 1.29 24.18 12.00
CA MET A 214 2.16 23.55 13.00
C MET A 214 2.26 24.44 14.22
N VAL A 215 1.95 23.88 15.39
CA VAL A 215 2.13 24.57 16.68
C VAL A 215 2.96 23.68 17.61
N ILE A 216 3.97 24.24 18.26
CA ILE A 216 4.64 23.66 19.41
C ILE A 216 4.44 24.67 20.55
N GLU A 217 3.64 24.31 21.54
CA GLU A 217 3.20 25.23 22.59
C GLU A 217 4.36 26.00 23.25
N GLY A 218 4.29 27.32 23.18
CA GLY A 218 5.33 28.21 23.74
C GLY A 218 6.65 28.25 22.95
N LYS A 219 6.75 27.63 21.80
CA LYS A 219 7.97 27.58 20.97
C LYS A 219 7.77 28.04 19.54
N GLN A 220 6.80 27.46 18.83
CA GLN A 220 6.58 27.73 17.40
C GLN A 220 5.10 27.74 17.05
N ASP A 221 4.74 28.60 16.11
CA ASP A 221 3.40 28.71 15.54
C ASP A 221 3.56 29.24 14.10
N PHE A 222 3.28 28.39 13.10
CA PHE A 222 3.39 28.78 11.69
C PHE A 222 2.52 27.92 10.78
N THR A 223 2.18 28.49 9.63
CA THR A 223 1.49 27.77 8.55
C THR A 223 2.48 27.44 7.44
N THR A 224 2.33 26.26 6.88
CA THR A 224 3.13 25.72 5.78
C THR A 224 2.26 24.90 4.85
N THR A 225 2.86 24.09 3.97
CA THR A 225 2.16 23.21 3.04
C THR A 225 2.57 21.76 3.21
N TYR A 226 1.70 20.86 2.78
CA TYR A 226 1.98 19.43 2.69
C TYR A 226 1.44 18.85 1.39
N SER A 227 1.97 17.70 1.00
CA SER A 227 1.42 16.88 -0.08
C SER A 227 1.60 15.40 0.23
N THR A 228 0.76 14.55 -0.36
CA THR A 228 0.83 13.11 -0.23
C THR A 228 1.01 12.43 -1.59
N ARG A 229 1.85 11.41 -1.65
CA ARG A 229 2.07 10.58 -2.84
C ARG A 229 2.72 9.25 -2.49
N ASN A 230 2.21 8.16 -3.05
CA ASN A 230 2.78 6.82 -2.90
C ASN A 230 3.02 6.43 -1.41
N GLY A 231 2.03 6.69 -0.54
CA GLY A 231 2.12 6.40 0.88
C GLY A 231 3.06 7.30 1.68
N LYS A 232 3.56 8.37 1.08
CA LYS A 232 4.41 9.36 1.73
C LYS A 232 3.67 10.66 1.92
N VAL A 233 3.95 11.34 3.03
CA VAL A 233 3.62 12.74 3.27
C VAL A 233 4.88 13.57 3.26
N THR A 234 4.91 14.62 2.44
CA THR A 234 5.95 15.65 2.44
C THR A 234 5.41 16.89 3.11
N ILE A 235 6.09 17.37 4.14
CA ILE A 235 5.75 18.53 4.94
C ILE A 235 6.84 19.58 4.76
N ASN A 236 6.50 20.76 4.25
CA ASN A 236 7.46 21.84 3.95
C ASN A 236 7.89 22.65 5.19
N GLY A 237 7.44 22.28 6.38
CA GLY A 237 7.83 22.88 7.66
C GLY A 237 7.51 21.89 8.79
N TYR A 238 8.30 20.84 8.93
CA TYR A 238 8.10 19.85 9.98
C TYR A 238 8.89 20.21 11.21
N LEU A 239 8.18 20.45 12.32
CA LEU A 239 8.71 20.89 13.63
C LEU A 239 9.50 22.20 13.60
N VAL A 240 10.09 22.58 12.47
CA VAL A 240 10.85 23.83 12.28
C VAL A 240 10.42 24.43 10.94
N LYS A 241 10.18 25.74 10.92
CA LYS A 241 9.85 26.46 9.70
C LYS A 241 10.95 26.26 8.66
N ASP A 242 10.53 26.04 7.40
CA ASP A 242 11.41 25.82 6.24
C ASP A 242 12.21 24.48 6.28
N HIS A 243 11.95 23.60 7.25
CA HIS A 243 12.52 22.25 7.26
C HIS A 243 11.60 21.27 6.51
N VAL A 244 12.00 20.86 5.33
CA VAL A 244 11.25 19.88 4.52
C VAL A 244 11.54 18.47 5.04
N ALA A 245 10.48 17.74 5.37
CA ALA A 245 10.59 16.35 5.78
C ALA A 245 9.58 15.49 5.02
N THR A 246 9.99 14.27 4.67
CA THR A 246 9.15 13.28 4.00
C THR A 246 9.13 11.99 4.81
N PHE A 247 7.93 11.46 5.03
CA PHE A 247 7.70 10.27 5.83
C PHE A 247 6.78 9.31 5.10
N TYR A 248 6.98 8.01 5.26
CA TYR A 248 5.88 7.05 5.12
C TYR A 248 4.91 7.26 6.27
N TYR A 249 3.60 7.17 6.00
CA TYR A 249 2.59 7.36 7.04
C TYR A 249 1.54 6.26 7.02
N GLN A 250 1.05 5.92 8.21
CA GLN A 250 -0.12 5.08 8.42
C GLN A 250 -1.14 5.85 9.23
N ASN A 251 -2.40 5.85 8.81
CA ASN A 251 -3.52 6.35 9.61
C ASN A 251 -4.34 5.18 10.12
N LEU A 252 -4.11 4.80 11.36
CA LEU A 252 -4.78 3.67 11.99
C LEU A 252 -6.08 4.11 12.64
N TYR A 253 -7.18 3.52 12.17
CA TYR A 253 -8.55 3.75 12.71
C TYR A 253 -9.02 5.21 12.69
N GLY A 254 -8.39 6.11 11.91
CA GLY A 254 -8.71 7.53 11.92
C GLY A 254 -8.33 8.29 13.20
N SER A 255 -7.64 7.66 14.14
CA SER A 255 -7.29 8.22 15.45
C SER A 255 -5.80 8.33 15.71
N LEU A 256 -4.98 7.63 14.96
CA LEU A 256 -3.54 7.53 15.16
C LEU A 256 -2.78 7.63 13.84
N ILE A 257 -1.88 8.58 13.71
CA ILE A 257 -0.90 8.65 12.61
C ILE A 257 0.47 8.22 13.13
N LYS A 258 1.09 7.28 12.42
CA LYS A 258 2.50 6.93 12.58
C LYS A 258 3.28 7.46 11.39
N LEU A 259 4.38 8.15 11.65
CA LEU A 259 5.31 8.63 10.63
C LEU A 259 6.61 7.83 10.71
N TYR A 260 7.09 7.36 9.56
CA TYR A 260 8.32 6.57 9.46
C TYR A 260 9.30 7.27 8.54
N SER A 261 10.56 7.34 8.96
CA SER A 261 11.63 7.95 8.19
C SER A 261 11.83 7.24 6.84
N CYS A 262 11.87 8.01 5.77
CA CYS A 262 12.21 7.52 4.43
C CYS A 262 13.71 7.20 4.26
N GLU A 263 14.56 7.56 5.23
CA GLU A 263 16.00 7.29 5.18
C GLU A 263 16.36 5.91 5.75
N ASN A 264 15.68 5.50 6.83
CA ASN A 264 16.05 4.30 7.58
C ASN A 264 14.87 3.41 8.01
N GLY A 265 13.61 3.79 7.72
CA GLY A 265 12.41 3.02 8.07
C GLY A 265 12.04 3.01 9.55
N TYR A 266 12.77 3.72 10.42
CA TYR A 266 12.38 3.82 11.82
C TYR A 266 11.17 4.72 12.01
N MET A 267 10.34 4.39 13.00
CA MET A 267 9.25 5.25 13.41
C MET A 267 9.81 6.56 13.95
N SER A 268 9.47 7.67 13.30
CA SER A 268 9.93 9.01 13.66
C SER A 268 9.04 9.64 14.71
N SER A 269 7.72 9.50 14.57
CA SER A 269 6.75 10.09 15.51
C SER A 269 5.38 9.42 15.43
N ILE A 270 4.63 9.61 16.51
CA ILE A 270 3.23 9.18 16.64
C ILE A 270 2.38 10.41 16.95
N TRP A 271 1.28 10.57 16.22
CA TRP A 271 0.33 11.67 16.36
C TRP A 271 -1.07 11.14 16.59
N ARG A 272 -1.83 11.72 17.52
CA ARG A 272 -3.14 11.28 17.97
C ARG A 272 -4.20 12.35 17.75
N LYS A 273 -5.44 11.94 17.53
CA LYS A 273 -6.58 12.88 17.46
C LYS A 273 -6.92 13.48 18.82
N ASN A 274 -6.71 12.74 19.89
CA ASN A 274 -7.03 13.18 21.23
C ASN A 274 -5.76 13.70 21.95
N LYS A 275 -5.77 14.97 22.33
CA LYS A 275 -4.67 15.62 23.05
C LYS A 275 -4.38 14.97 24.42
N GLU A 276 -5.41 14.47 25.10
CA GLU A 276 -5.28 13.87 26.44
C GLU A 276 -4.47 12.57 26.43
N GLU A 277 -4.41 11.87 25.30
CA GLU A 277 -3.65 10.62 25.15
C GLU A 277 -2.13 10.81 25.03
N ILE A 278 -1.64 12.07 25.00
CA ILE A 278 -0.19 12.36 24.92
C ILE A 278 0.51 12.00 26.24
N TYR A 279 -0.22 12.06 27.35
CA TYR A 279 0.32 11.92 28.69
C TYR A 279 0.10 10.52 29.29
N GLN A 280 -0.44 9.58 28.52
CA GLN A 280 -0.62 8.18 28.87
C GLN A 280 0.50 7.29 28.30
#